data_2a365d4ff520730722ed3fe7275a54f2
#
_entry.id   2a365d4ff520730722ed3fe7275a54f2
#
_cell.length_a   1.000
_cell.length_b   1.000
_cell.length_c   1.000
_cell.angle_alpha   90.00
_cell.angle_beta   90.00
_cell.angle_gamma   90.00
#
_symmetry.space_group_name_H-M   'P 1'
#
loop_
_entity.id
_entity.type
_entity.pdbx_description
1 polymer ?
#
loop_
_entity_poly.entity_id
_entity_poly.type
_entity_poly.pdbx_seq_one_letter_code
_entity_poly.pdbx_strand_id
1 'polypeptide(L)'
;CHTRRQRQMCIRDRDKEEHIDFLINNAGAAWAEPFGAFSEGGWDKVMDLNVKSIFFLTQELAPLLRVKGTIDDPSRIINIGSIDGMNVAAFETYSYGASKAAVHHLTRQLARRLIDENILVNAIAPGPFPSNMLGAAVAHDYSEIAKRNPRKRIGTPQDMAGLAIFLCSRAGAF
;
A
#
# COMPACT_ATOMS: atom_id res chain seq x y z
N CYS A 1 5.40 -17.23 3.32
CA CYS A 1 4.23 -18.08 3.16
C CYS A 1 2.92 -17.30 2.91
N HIS A 2 2.77 -16.06 3.44
CA HIS A 2 1.58 -15.23 3.19
C HIS A 2 1.45 -14.78 1.74
N THR A 3 2.54 -14.38 1.09
CA THR A 3 2.59 -13.98 -0.33
C THR A 3 2.13 -15.09 -1.28
N ARG A 4 2.48 -16.35 -1.01
CA ARG A 4 2.06 -17.48 -1.83
C ARG A 4 0.56 -17.76 -1.72
N ARG A 5 -0.03 -17.62 -0.51
CA ARG A 5 -1.49 -17.78 -0.30
C ARG A 5 -2.29 -16.64 -0.95
N GLN A 6 -1.84 -15.39 -0.81
CA GLN A 6 -2.48 -14.26 -1.49
C GLN A 6 -2.43 -14.42 -3.00
N ARG A 7 -1.27 -14.79 -3.56
CA ARG A 7 -1.13 -15.07 -5.00
C ARG A 7 -2.06 -16.21 -5.46
N GLN A 8 -2.18 -17.29 -4.69
CA GLN A 8 -3.10 -18.40 -5.01
C GLN A 8 -4.58 -17.99 -4.91
N MET A 9 -4.94 -17.13 -3.95
CA MET A 9 -6.31 -16.61 -3.82
C MET A 9 -6.67 -15.71 -5.00
N CYS A 10 -5.78 -14.79 -5.37
CA CYS A 10 -5.97 -13.90 -6.52
C CYS A 10 -5.99 -14.65 -7.86
N ILE A 11 -5.21 -15.73 -8.03
CA ILE A 11 -5.28 -16.59 -9.21
C ILE A 11 -6.65 -17.27 -9.31
N ARG A 12 -7.22 -17.73 -8.18
CA ARG A 12 -8.56 -18.32 -8.15
C ARG A 12 -9.66 -17.30 -8.48
N ASP A 13 -9.49 -16.05 -8.03
CA ASP A 13 -10.46 -15.01 -8.30
C ASP A 13 -10.37 -14.55 -9.76
N ARG A 14 -9.17 -14.50 -10.35
CA ARG A 14 -8.97 -14.24 -11.77
C ARG A 14 -9.77 -15.17 -12.67
N ASP A 15 -9.87 -16.45 -12.30
CA ASP A 15 -10.58 -17.45 -13.11
C ASP A 15 -12.11 -17.34 -13.00
N LYS A 16 -12.61 -16.43 -12.14
CA LYS A 16 -14.05 -16.22 -11.89
C LYS A 16 -14.56 -14.85 -12.35
N GLU A 17 -13.65 -13.87 -12.44
CA GLU A 17 -14.01 -12.50 -12.78
C GLU A 17 -13.63 -12.18 -14.23
N GLU A 18 -14.51 -11.51 -14.93
CA GLU A 18 -14.26 -11.09 -16.31
C GLU A 18 -13.38 -9.83 -16.39
N HIS A 19 -13.41 -8.99 -15.37
CA HIS A 19 -12.64 -7.74 -15.29
C HIS A 19 -12.44 -7.28 -13.85
N ILE A 20 -11.53 -6.34 -13.65
CA ILE A 20 -11.30 -5.62 -12.39
C ILE A 20 -11.24 -4.12 -12.71
N ASP A 21 -12.01 -3.31 -11.99
CA ASP A 21 -11.97 -1.85 -12.11
C ASP A 21 -10.93 -1.24 -11.16
N PHE A 22 -10.79 -1.81 -9.94
CA PHE A 22 -9.91 -1.29 -8.90
C PHE A 22 -9.08 -2.39 -8.24
N LEU A 23 -7.77 -2.15 -8.09
CA LEU A 23 -6.86 -2.97 -7.29
C LEU A 23 -6.28 -2.11 -6.16
N ILE A 24 -6.61 -2.45 -4.91
CA ILE A 24 -6.07 -1.75 -3.74
C ILE A 24 -5.07 -2.68 -3.01
N ASN A 25 -3.79 -2.39 -3.16
CA ASN A 25 -2.71 -3.11 -2.48
C ASN A 25 -2.54 -2.57 -1.05
N ASN A 26 -3.38 -3.07 -0.13
CA ASN A 26 -3.43 -2.62 1.26
C ASN A 26 -2.68 -3.54 2.23
N ALA A 27 -2.44 -4.81 1.88
CA ALA A 27 -1.72 -5.74 2.74
C ALA A 27 -0.31 -5.23 3.06
N GLY A 28 0.07 -5.27 4.33
CA GLY A 28 1.37 -4.81 4.77
C GLY A 28 1.76 -5.34 6.14
N ALA A 29 3.06 -5.35 6.41
CA ALA A 29 3.64 -5.71 7.69
C ALA A 29 4.72 -4.70 8.08
N ALA A 30 4.96 -4.55 9.38
CA ALA A 30 6.14 -3.92 9.93
C ALA A 30 6.90 -4.93 10.80
N TRP A 31 8.18 -4.66 10.99
CA TRP A 31 9.04 -5.40 11.89
C TRP A 31 9.96 -4.42 12.58
N ALA A 32 10.08 -4.53 13.89
CA ALA A 32 10.90 -3.66 14.71
C ALA A 32 11.84 -4.49 15.56
N GLU A 33 13.14 -4.25 15.41
CA GLU A 33 14.21 -4.84 16.20
C GLU A 33 15.38 -3.83 16.27
N PRO A 34 16.19 -3.86 17.34
CA PRO A 34 17.37 -3.01 17.44
C PRO A 34 18.33 -3.22 16.26
N PHE A 35 19.01 -2.16 15.83
CA PHE A 35 19.95 -2.19 14.69
C PHE A 35 20.96 -3.34 14.77
N GLY A 36 21.54 -3.59 15.94
CA GLY A 36 22.54 -4.65 16.12
C GLY A 36 22.00 -6.08 16.16
N ALA A 37 20.68 -6.28 16.16
CA ALA A 37 20.02 -7.59 16.28
C ALA A 37 18.89 -7.77 15.28
N PHE A 38 18.83 -6.94 14.23
CA PHE A 38 17.76 -7.01 13.23
C PHE A 38 17.88 -8.29 12.40
N SER A 39 16.80 -9.10 12.39
CA SER A 39 16.80 -10.42 11.76
C SER A 39 16.53 -10.36 10.25
N GLU A 40 17.22 -11.20 9.47
CA GLU A 40 16.95 -11.37 8.03
C GLU A 40 15.50 -11.82 7.79
N GLY A 41 14.98 -12.72 8.62
CA GLY A 41 13.58 -13.17 8.51
C GLY A 41 12.54 -12.08 8.72
N GLY A 42 12.82 -11.12 9.63
CA GLY A 42 12.00 -9.91 9.81
C GLY A 42 12.08 -8.99 8.61
N TRP A 43 13.27 -8.82 8.04
CA TRP A 43 13.50 -8.06 6.82
C TRP A 43 12.73 -8.64 5.63
N ASP A 44 12.95 -9.92 5.34
CA ASP A 44 12.33 -10.61 4.20
C ASP A 44 10.81 -10.63 4.28
N LYS A 45 10.26 -10.89 5.46
CA LYS A 45 8.81 -10.86 5.69
C LYS A 45 8.19 -9.53 5.28
N VAL A 46 8.85 -8.41 5.62
CA VAL A 46 8.36 -7.06 5.28
C VAL A 46 8.53 -6.79 3.79
N MET A 47 9.70 -7.06 3.22
CA MET A 47 9.97 -6.81 1.80
C MET A 47 9.10 -7.69 0.88
N ASP A 48 8.94 -8.96 1.21
CA ASP A 48 8.10 -9.88 0.44
C ASP A 48 6.62 -9.43 0.44
N LEU A 49 6.10 -9.03 1.61
CA LEU A 49 4.70 -8.62 1.69
C LEU A 49 4.48 -7.21 1.15
N ASN A 50 5.32 -6.24 1.51
CA ASN A 50 5.05 -4.84 1.20
C ASN A 50 5.45 -4.44 -0.23
N VAL A 51 6.44 -5.10 -0.82
CA VAL A 51 7.00 -4.71 -2.14
C VAL A 51 6.77 -5.78 -3.19
N LYS A 52 7.30 -6.98 -2.97
CA LYS A 52 7.28 -8.06 -3.95
C LYS A 52 5.85 -8.49 -4.29
N SER A 53 4.96 -8.55 -3.29
CA SER A 53 3.56 -8.92 -3.51
C SER A 53 2.85 -7.90 -4.41
N ILE A 54 3.08 -6.61 -4.23
CA ILE A 54 2.46 -5.55 -5.04
C ILE A 54 2.83 -5.71 -6.52
N PHE A 55 4.11 -5.93 -6.80
CA PHE A 55 4.56 -6.09 -8.18
C PHE A 55 3.93 -7.30 -8.86
N PHE A 56 4.07 -8.48 -8.25
CA PHE A 56 3.59 -9.72 -8.87
C PHE A 56 2.06 -9.82 -8.92
N LEU A 57 1.35 -9.26 -7.93
CA LEU A 57 -0.11 -9.19 -7.97
C LEU A 57 -0.58 -8.25 -9.07
N THR A 58 0.04 -7.09 -9.20
CA THR A 58 -0.25 -6.15 -10.30
C THR A 58 0.01 -6.80 -11.66
N GLN A 59 1.14 -7.49 -11.82
CA GLN A 59 1.47 -8.21 -13.06
C GLN A 59 0.43 -9.28 -13.40
N GLU A 60 -0.02 -10.05 -12.42
CA GLU A 60 -0.99 -11.12 -12.60
C GLU A 60 -2.39 -10.61 -12.94
N LEU A 61 -2.80 -9.46 -12.33
CA LEU A 61 -4.13 -8.90 -12.52
C LEU A 61 -4.21 -7.82 -13.62
N ALA A 62 -3.09 -7.38 -14.16
CA ALA A 62 -3.07 -6.39 -15.24
C ALA A 62 -3.94 -6.79 -16.46
N PRO A 63 -4.01 -8.05 -16.91
CA PRO A 63 -4.92 -8.44 -17.98
C PRO A 63 -6.39 -8.13 -17.69
N LEU A 64 -6.87 -8.34 -16.46
CA LEU A 64 -8.24 -8.06 -16.06
C LEU A 64 -8.53 -6.55 -15.92
N LEU A 65 -7.52 -5.78 -15.47
CA LEU A 65 -7.61 -4.33 -15.37
C LEU A 65 -7.73 -3.65 -16.75
N ARG A 66 -7.15 -4.25 -17.80
CA ARG A 66 -7.23 -3.73 -19.18
C ARG A 66 -8.60 -3.88 -19.82
N VAL A 67 -9.43 -4.81 -19.35
CA VAL A 67 -10.66 -5.21 -20.06
C VAL A 67 -11.63 -4.06 -20.25
N LYS A 68 -11.83 -3.25 -19.21
CA LYS A 68 -12.80 -2.13 -19.22
C LYS A 68 -12.19 -0.74 -19.16
N GLY A 69 -10.89 -0.63 -18.88
CA GLY A 69 -10.21 0.65 -18.81
C GLY A 69 -10.27 1.42 -20.12
N THR A 70 -10.76 2.64 -20.08
CA THR A 70 -10.81 3.58 -21.21
C THR A 70 -10.08 4.86 -20.87
N ILE A 71 -9.86 5.74 -21.86
CA ILE A 71 -9.24 7.05 -21.63
C ILE A 71 -10.08 7.93 -20.70
N ASP A 72 -11.41 7.83 -20.76
CA ASP A 72 -12.35 8.63 -19.96
C ASP A 72 -12.65 7.99 -18.59
N ASP A 73 -12.50 6.68 -18.48
CA ASP A 73 -12.69 5.93 -17.24
C ASP A 73 -11.67 4.79 -17.13
N PRO A 74 -10.41 5.11 -16.79
CA PRO A 74 -9.35 4.13 -16.66
C PRO A 74 -9.55 3.23 -15.44
N SER A 75 -9.02 2.01 -15.48
CA SER A 75 -8.89 1.18 -14.29
C SER A 75 -7.84 1.76 -13.33
N ARG A 76 -7.92 1.45 -12.03
CA ARG A 76 -7.08 2.11 -11.04
C ARG A 76 -6.39 1.12 -10.12
N ILE A 77 -5.11 1.36 -9.88
CA ILE A 77 -4.31 0.66 -8.86
C ILE A 77 -3.94 1.65 -7.78
N ILE A 78 -4.23 1.31 -6.52
CA ILE A 78 -3.87 2.11 -5.36
C ILE A 78 -2.94 1.31 -4.47
N ASN A 79 -1.72 1.78 -4.30
CA ASN A 79 -0.73 1.19 -3.41
C ASN A 79 -0.72 1.92 -2.07
N ILE A 80 -0.83 1.21 -0.96
CA ILE A 80 -0.74 1.83 0.37
C ILE A 80 0.73 1.93 0.79
N GLY A 81 1.27 3.12 0.60
CA GLY A 81 2.58 3.53 1.07
C GLY A 81 2.61 3.86 2.56
N SER A 82 3.41 4.84 2.94
CA SER A 82 3.47 5.45 4.28
C SER A 82 4.27 6.75 4.22
N ILE A 83 4.02 7.67 5.15
CA ILE A 83 4.94 8.80 5.38
C ILE A 83 6.35 8.34 5.78
N ASP A 84 6.49 7.15 6.39
CA ASP A 84 7.79 6.56 6.74
C ASP A 84 8.61 6.11 5.51
N GLY A 85 7.99 6.06 4.33
CA GLY A 85 8.70 5.91 3.07
C GLY A 85 9.26 7.22 2.50
N MET A 86 8.94 8.36 3.11
CA MET A 86 9.38 9.71 2.71
C MET A 86 10.20 10.40 3.81
N ASN A 87 10.01 9.99 5.06
CA ASN A 87 10.67 10.54 6.23
C ASN A 87 11.32 9.43 7.05
N VAL A 88 12.21 9.81 7.97
CA VAL A 88 12.79 8.86 8.93
C VAL A 88 11.76 8.54 10.01
N ALA A 89 11.47 7.25 10.20
CA ALA A 89 10.58 6.77 11.24
C ALA A 89 11.16 7.02 12.64
N ALA A 90 10.28 7.21 13.63
CA ALA A 90 10.68 7.34 15.04
C ALA A 90 11.05 5.99 15.69
N PHE A 91 10.69 4.88 15.05
CA PHE A 91 10.90 3.51 15.54
C PHE A 91 11.98 2.80 14.71
N GLU A 92 12.66 1.81 15.29
CA GLU A 92 13.65 0.97 14.61
C GLU A 92 12.98 -0.05 13.66
N THR A 93 12.26 0.48 12.68
CA THR A 93 11.50 -0.27 11.67
C THR A 93 12.18 -0.16 10.29
N TYR A 94 13.46 -0.53 10.22
CA TYR A 94 14.32 -0.30 9.04
C TYR A 94 13.74 -0.89 7.75
N SER A 95 13.34 -2.17 7.77
CA SER A 95 12.74 -2.84 6.61
C SER A 95 11.39 -2.21 6.21
N TYR A 96 10.61 -1.72 7.17
CA TYR A 96 9.33 -1.06 6.88
C TYR A 96 9.53 0.26 6.14
N GLY A 97 10.36 1.17 6.66
CA GLY A 97 10.68 2.43 6.00
C GLY A 97 11.22 2.22 4.59
N ALA A 98 12.21 1.31 4.44
CA ALA A 98 12.78 0.94 3.15
C ALA A 98 11.71 0.38 2.19
N SER A 99 10.84 -0.53 2.67
CA SER A 99 9.76 -1.09 1.86
C SER A 99 8.77 -0.04 1.38
N LYS A 100 8.40 0.92 2.24
CA LYS A 100 7.45 1.98 1.89
C LYS A 100 8.05 3.00 0.92
N ALA A 101 9.34 3.30 1.02
CA ALA A 101 10.06 4.06 0.00
C ALA A 101 10.08 3.34 -1.35
N ALA A 102 10.34 2.02 -1.34
CA ALA A 102 10.27 1.19 -2.53
C ALA A 102 8.87 1.17 -3.16
N VAL A 103 7.79 1.10 -2.36
CA VAL A 103 6.40 1.19 -2.85
C VAL A 103 6.16 2.51 -3.58
N HIS A 104 6.60 3.65 -3.03
CA HIS A 104 6.45 4.94 -3.70
C HIS A 104 7.20 4.99 -5.03
N HIS A 105 8.39 4.43 -5.09
CA HIS A 105 9.16 4.38 -6.34
C HIS A 105 8.52 3.41 -7.35
N LEU A 106 8.15 2.21 -6.93
CA LEU A 106 7.48 1.21 -7.76
C LEU A 106 6.16 1.74 -8.33
N THR A 107 5.38 2.50 -7.54
CA THR A 107 4.15 3.15 -8.01
C THR A 107 4.42 4.06 -9.21
N ARG A 108 5.47 4.89 -9.15
CA ARG A 108 5.84 5.76 -10.28
C ARG A 108 6.25 4.99 -11.53
N GLN A 109 6.98 3.88 -11.36
CA GLN A 109 7.38 3.03 -12.48
C GLN A 109 6.17 2.34 -13.11
N LEU A 110 5.27 1.79 -12.28
CA LEU A 110 4.04 1.14 -12.76
C LEU A 110 3.10 2.15 -13.42
N ALA A 111 2.96 3.36 -12.86
CA ALA A 111 2.15 4.42 -13.45
C ALA A 111 2.62 4.75 -14.88
N ARG A 112 3.94 4.97 -15.05
CA ARG A 112 4.50 5.22 -16.38
C ARG A 112 4.32 4.03 -17.34
N ARG A 113 4.44 2.79 -16.83
CA ARG A 113 4.36 1.60 -17.68
C ARG A 113 2.93 1.27 -18.11
N LEU A 114 1.94 1.54 -17.26
CA LEU A 114 0.57 1.09 -17.47
C LEU A 114 -0.38 2.17 -18.01
N ILE A 115 0.08 3.41 -18.13
CA ILE A 115 -0.75 4.53 -18.59
C ILE A 115 -1.30 4.30 -20.00
N ASP A 116 -0.49 3.77 -20.92
CA ASP A 116 -0.91 3.47 -22.29
C ASP A 116 -1.91 2.30 -22.38
N GLU A 117 -2.11 1.61 -21.26
CA GLU A 117 -3.08 0.52 -21.10
C GLU A 117 -4.37 1.00 -20.40
N ASN A 118 -4.57 2.31 -20.24
CA ASN A 118 -5.67 2.93 -19.50
C ASN A 118 -5.77 2.42 -18.04
N ILE A 119 -4.63 2.25 -17.39
CA ILE A 119 -4.54 1.88 -15.98
C ILE A 119 -3.77 2.97 -15.22
N LEU A 120 -4.45 3.67 -14.32
CA LEU A 120 -3.81 4.65 -13.43
C LEU A 120 -3.24 3.95 -12.20
N VAL A 121 -2.04 4.35 -11.79
CA VAL A 121 -1.40 3.80 -10.59
C VAL A 121 -1.04 4.94 -9.64
N ASN A 122 -1.64 4.94 -8.47
CA ASN A 122 -1.42 5.94 -7.43
C ASN A 122 -0.97 5.29 -6.13
N ALA A 123 -0.36 6.08 -5.25
CA ALA A 123 -0.09 5.68 -3.88
C ALA A 123 -0.76 6.64 -2.89
N ILE A 124 -1.28 6.05 -1.81
CA ILE A 124 -1.65 6.80 -0.61
C ILE A 124 -0.51 6.64 0.39
N ALA A 125 -0.06 7.75 0.98
CA ALA A 125 0.97 7.78 2.02
C ALA A 125 0.36 8.17 3.38
N PRO A 126 -0.25 7.22 4.12
CA PRO A 126 -0.87 7.53 5.39
C PRO A 126 0.16 8.00 6.42
N GLY A 127 -0.24 8.95 7.25
CA GLY A 127 0.37 9.24 8.52
C GLY A 127 -0.09 8.25 9.60
N PRO A 128 -0.10 8.65 10.88
CA PRO A 128 -0.54 7.80 11.96
C PRO A 128 -2.07 7.61 11.94
N PHE A 129 -2.48 6.34 11.90
CA PHE A 129 -3.86 5.87 11.99
C PHE A 129 -3.98 4.80 13.08
N PRO A 130 -5.14 4.62 13.72
CA PRO A 130 -5.37 3.49 14.61
C PRO A 130 -5.24 2.18 13.81
N SER A 131 -4.29 1.36 14.22
CA SER A 131 -4.05 0.05 13.61
C SER A 131 -3.41 -0.88 14.64
N ASN A 132 -3.51 -2.18 14.44
CA ASN A 132 -2.82 -3.14 15.30
C ASN A 132 -1.30 -2.93 15.31
N MET A 133 -0.74 -2.50 14.17
CA MET A 133 0.69 -2.23 14.01
C MET A 133 1.14 -1.04 14.88
N LEU A 134 0.47 0.10 14.77
CA LEU A 134 0.79 1.28 15.57
C LEU A 134 0.37 1.10 17.03
N GLY A 135 -0.79 0.49 17.29
CA GLY A 135 -1.27 0.22 18.65
C GLY A 135 -0.30 -0.63 19.46
N ALA A 136 0.28 -1.66 18.86
CA ALA A 136 1.31 -2.47 19.51
C ALA A 136 2.57 -1.67 19.89
N ALA A 137 2.95 -0.69 19.06
CA ALA A 137 4.12 0.16 19.31
C ALA A 137 3.92 1.20 20.41
N VAL A 138 2.67 1.63 20.68
CA VAL A 138 2.34 2.70 21.62
C VAL A 138 1.36 2.27 22.71
N ALA A 139 1.23 0.97 22.96
CA ALA A 139 0.30 0.41 23.95
C ALA A 139 -1.15 0.95 23.79
N HIS A 140 -1.57 1.21 22.56
CA HIS A 140 -2.87 1.80 22.19
C HIS A 140 -3.12 3.22 22.74
N ASP A 141 -2.10 3.90 23.27
CA ASP A 141 -2.16 5.32 23.61
C ASP A 141 -1.58 6.18 22.48
N TYR A 142 -2.44 6.82 21.74
CA TYR A 142 -2.08 7.68 20.60
C TYR A 142 -1.91 9.16 20.98
N SER A 143 -2.03 9.53 22.24
CA SER A 143 -2.06 10.91 22.71
C SER A 143 -0.81 11.71 22.32
N GLU A 144 0.38 11.13 22.52
CA GLU A 144 1.64 11.79 22.19
C GLU A 144 1.83 11.95 20.67
N ILE A 145 1.40 10.97 19.89
CA ILE A 145 1.44 11.07 18.42
C ILE A 145 0.46 12.15 17.94
N ALA A 146 -0.74 12.17 18.50
CA ALA A 146 -1.74 13.20 18.18
C ALA A 146 -1.24 14.63 18.50
N LYS A 147 -0.57 14.83 19.64
CA LYS A 147 0.01 16.14 20.03
C LYS A 147 1.04 16.64 19.03
N ARG A 148 1.84 15.76 18.43
CA ARG A 148 2.85 16.11 17.41
C ARG A 148 2.24 16.48 16.06
N ASN A 149 1.06 15.99 15.75
CA ASN A 149 0.36 16.34 14.52
C ASN A 149 -0.16 17.80 14.63
N PRO A 150 0.01 18.65 13.60
CA PRO A 150 -0.52 20.02 13.60
C PRO A 150 -2.03 20.09 13.90
N ARG A 151 -2.82 19.14 13.44
CA ARG A 151 -4.26 19.04 13.71
C ARG A 151 -4.61 18.46 15.09
N LYS A 152 -3.62 18.09 15.91
CA LYS A 152 -3.79 17.52 17.25
C LYS A 152 -4.66 16.25 17.29
N ARG A 153 -4.68 15.51 16.19
CA ARG A 153 -5.34 14.22 16.10
C ARG A 153 -4.58 13.25 15.18
N ILE A 154 -4.83 11.96 15.29
CA ILE A 154 -4.46 10.98 14.30
C ILE A 154 -5.57 10.82 13.25
N GLY A 155 -5.31 10.10 12.17
CA GLY A 155 -6.28 9.84 11.12
C GLY A 155 -7.41 8.92 11.60
N THR A 156 -8.53 8.95 10.89
CA THR A 156 -9.69 8.08 11.11
C THR A 156 -9.95 7.22 9.87
N PRO A 157 -10.67 6.11 9.98
CA PRO A 157 -11.06 5.32 8.82
C PRO A 157 -11.75 6.14 7.71
N GLN A 158 -12.53 7.16 8.09
CA GLN A 158 -13.21 8.05 7.16
C GLN A 158 -12.25 8.93 6.36
N ASP A 159 -11.15 9.40 6.98
CA ASP A 159 -10.11 10.16 6.28
C ASP A 159 -9.46 9.31 5.17
N MET A 160 -9.23 8.02 5.44
CA MET A 160 -8.66 7.09 4.45
C MET A 160 -9.67 6.74 3.36
N ALA A 161 -10.92 6.42 3.75
CA ALA A 161 -11.98 6.06 2.84
C ALA A 161 -12.27 7.18 1.84
N GLY A 162 -12.34 8.44 2.30
CA GLY A 162 -12.57 9.61 1.44
C GLY A 162 -11.52 9.74 0.34
N LEU A 163 -10.24 9.56 0.67
CA LEU A 163 -9.16 9.63 -0.32
C LEU A 163 -9.19 8.42 -1.28
N ALA A 164 -9.45 7.22 -0.77
CA ALA A 164 -9.56 6.04 -1.61
C ALA A 164 -10.72 6.15 -2.60
N ILE A 165 -11.90 6.63 -2.14
CA ILE A 165 -13.06 6.88 -2.99
C ILE A 165 -12.74 7.93 -4.06
N PHE A 166 -12.08 9.04 -3.68
CA PHE A 166 -11.65 10.06 -4.65
C PHE A 166 -10.78 9.45 -5.76
N LEU A 167 -9.74 8.71 -5.39
CA LEU A 167 -8.82 8.09 -6.35
C LEU A 167 -9.49 7.00 -7.21
N CYS A 168 -10.50 6.30 -6.69
CA CYS A 168 -11.26 5.29 -7.44
C CYS A 168 -12.40 5.90 -8.28
N SER A 169 -12.80 7.14 -8.04
CA SER A 169 -13.89 7.79 -8.75
C SER A 169 -13.42 8.46 -10.05
N ARG A 170 -14.39 8.94 -10.84
CA ARG A 170 -14.08 9.76 -12.04
C ARG A 170 -13.34 11.06 -11.70
N ALA A 171 -13.47 11.58 -10.48
CA ALA A 171 -12.71 12.75 -10.05
C ALA A 171 -11.19 12.49 -9.97
N GLY A 172 -10.78 11.25 -9.82
CA GLY A 172 -9.39 10.82 -9.84
C GLY A 172 -8.92 10.23 -11.19
N ALA A 173 -9.65 10.49 -12.29
CA ALA A 173 -9.32 9.93 -13.61
C ALA A 173 -8.20 10.71 -14.35
N PHE A 174 -7.83 11.92 -13.84
CA PHE A 174 -6.78 12.75 -14.41
C PHE A 174 -5.68 13.06 -13.41
#